data_ce34e3bbae7cbb7fe830801288aa2afb
#
_entry.id   ce34e3bbae7cbb7fe830801288aa2afb
#
_cell.length_a   1.000
_cell.length_b   1.000
_cell.length_c   1.000
_cell.angle_alpha   90.00
_cell.angle_beta   90.00
_cell.angle_gamma   90.00
#
_symmetry.space_group_name_H-M   'P 1'
#
loop_
_entity.id
_entity.type
_entity.pdbx_description
1 polymer ?
#
loop_
_entity_poly.entity_id
_entity_poly.type
_entity_poly.pdbx_seq_one_letter_code
_entity_poly.pdbx_strand_id
1 'polypeptide(L)'
;MRTDAHAILFVDDEATSRKWFARCFGNEFEVATAASADEALAILGQRGDEFAALITDYRMPEQDGMKLLRQVQRDHRHLVRLLATAYAEKDVAIAAVNQGRVLRILEKPLEDEPTREALREALALYRSQALERALNEGRASALRETLGFLAHELNTPLATVRGCVSTVAARYRPAGPGDDPHLARFEENEPGELIAALQRAERRAQYCQSLVSTFLQSARDAYPGAAPQTVSASSLVAALLDEFPFEDRERQWVATRVTRDFRLPGRRDLLYLVLCTLTKNAILALRGTPAPSLRIEAGCDTVHAQPRGWIRFVDNGPGIPADVLSRLTREPVTTRAASGGNGMGLMFCQRVMQAAGGSIRIESAPGTGTTVELTFDRAVQPVETPAG
;
A
#
# COMPACT_ATOMS: atom_id res chain seq x y z
N MET A 1 -20.11 5.40 -25.23
CA MET A 1 -19.50 5.55 -23.90
C MET A 1 -18.68 6.85 -23.91
N ARG A 2 -19.23 7.95 -23.38
CA ARG A 2 -18.50 9.19 -23.12
C ARG A 2 -17.87 9.04 -21.73
N THR A 3 -16.73 8.39 -21.67
CA THR A 3 -15.91 8.26 -20.47
C THR A 3 -14.77 9.28 -20.57
N ASP A 4 -14.64 10.15 -19.56
CA ASP A 4 -13.55 11.09 -19.30
C ASP A 4 -13.49 12.40 -20.12
N ALA A 5 -14.61 12.96 -20.52
CA ALA A 5 -14.64 14.33 -21.02
C ALA A 5 -14.81 15.30 -19.84
N HIS A 6 -13.70 15.77 -19.27
CA HIS A 6 -13.75 16.89 -18.33
C HIS A 6 -14.09 18.18 -19.08
N ALA A 7 -14.99 18.98 -18.51
CA ALA A 7 -15.49 20.21 -19.10
C ALA A 7 -14.48 21.37 -18.99
N ILE A 8 -14.63 22.34 -19.88
CA ILE A 8 -13.90 23.61 -19.86
C ILE A 8 -14.88 24.71 -19.46
N LEU A 9 -14.53 25.51 -18.46
CA LEU A 9 -15.30 26.68 -18.07
C LEU A 9 -14.72 27.93 -18.73
N PHE A 10 -15.50 28.60 -19.57
CA PHE A 10 -15.14 29.86 -20.19
C PHE A 10 -15.90 31.02 -19.53
N VAL A 11 -15.17 32.00 -19.01
CA VAL A 11 -15.70 33.14 -18.26
C VAL A 11 -15.43 34.43 -19.02
N ASP A 12 -16.49 35.14 -19.41
CA ASP A 12 -16.41 36.37 -20.19
C ASP A 12 -17.72 37.11 -19.99
N ASP A 13 -17.72 38.44 -19.74
CA ASP A 13 -18.92 39.23 -19.53
C ASP A 13 -19.71 39.46 -20.84
N GLU A 14 -19.02 39.38 -21.99
CA GLU A 14 -19.66 39.55 -23.28
C GLU A 14 -20.42 38.28 -23.72
N ALA A 15 -21.73 38.38 -23.86
CA ALA A 15 -22.58 37.28 -24.30
C ALA A 15 -22.24 36.76 -25.71
N THR A 16 -21.74 37.61 -26.58
CA THR A 16 -21.30 37.30 -27.95
C THR A 16 -20.06 36.42 -27.91
N SER A 17 -19.08 36.75 -27.08
CA SER A 17 -17.86 35.96 -26.87
C SER A 17 -18.19 34.57 -26.33
N ARG A 18 -19.05 34.46 -25.30
CA ARG A 18 -19.48 33.17 -24.75
C ARG A 18 -20.17 32.27 -25.77
N LYS A 19 -21.10 32.83 -26.55
CA LYS A 19 -21.81 32.09 -27.62
C LYS A 19 -20.85 31.61 -28.71
N TRP A 20 -19.94 32.47 -29.13
CA TRP A 20 -18.93 32.16 -30.13
C TRP A 20 -18.04 31.03 -29.63
N PHE A 21 -17.50 31.12 -28.41
CA PHE A 21 -16.64 30.12 -27.82
C PHE A 21 -17.34 28.75 -27.72
N ALA A 22 -18.56 28.73 -27.18
CA ALA A 22 -19.35 27.50 -27.08
C ALA A 22 -19.64 26.86 -28.45
N ARG A 23 -19.88 27.71 -29.48
CA ARG A 23 -20.15 27.22 -30.85
C ARG A 23 -18.89 26.66 -31.53
N CYS A 24 -17.75 27.34 -31.39
CA CYS A 24 -16.51 26.94 -32.05
C CYS A 24 -15.90 25.70 -31.43
N PHE A 25 -15.96 25.57 -30.10
CA PHE A 25 -15.26 24.51 -29.37
C PHE A 25 -16.17 23.42 -28.80
N GLY A 26 -17.48 23.67 -28.71
CA GLY A 26 -18.45 22.74 -28.12
C GLY A 26 -18.64 21.39 -28.87
N ASN A 27 -18.17 21.30 -30.10
CA ASN A 27 -18.19 20.02 -30.87
C ASN A 27 -17.04 19.08 -30.45
N GLU A 28 -15.94 19.64 -29.97
CA GLU A 28 -14.73 18.89 -29.59
C GLU A 28 -14.62 18.75 -28.08
N PHE A 29 -15.00 19.78 -27.32
CA PHE A 29 -14.89 19.87 -25.88
C PHE A 29 -16.26 20.02 -25.22
N GLU A 30 -16.41 19.55 -24.01
CA GLU A 30 -17.56 19.92 -23.18
C GLU A 30 -17.30 21.32 -22.61
N VAL A 31 -18.13 22.28 -22.99
CA VAL A 31 -17.94 23.71 -22.65
C VAL A 31 -19.11 24.19 -21.80
N ALA A 32 -18.80 24.73 -20.64
CA ALA A 32 -19.69 25.56 -19.85
C ALA A 32 -19.24 27.04 -19.92
N THR A 33 -20.15 27.97 -19.76
CA THR A 33 -19.83 29.41 -19.80
C THR A 33 -20.40 30.12 -18.58
N ALA A 34 -19.71 31.17 -18.11
CA ALA A 34 -20.17 32.06 -17.05
C ALA A 34 -20.00 33.51 -17.48
N ALA A 35 -20.94 34.35 -17.05
CA ALA A 35 -20.96 35.78 -17.40
C ALA A 35 -20.17 36.68 -16.42
N SER A 36 -19.76 36.12 -15.29
CA SER A 36 -19.01 36.84 -14.26
C SER A 36 -18.14 35.88 -13.44
N ALA A 37 -17.22 36.45 -12.66
CA ALA A 37 -16.43 35.68 -11.71
C ALA A 37 -17.30 35.00 -10.65
N ASP A 38 -18.34 35.64 -10.15
CA ASP A 38 -19.22 35.10 -9.13
C ASP A 38 -20.03 33.92 -9.65
N GLU A 39 -20.54 34.00 -10.90
CA GLU A 39 -21.20 32.88 -11.55
C GLU A 39 -20.24 31.69 -11.76
N ALA A 40 -19.01 31.97 -12.20
CA ALA A 40 -17.98 30.95 -12.35
C ALA A 40 -17.68 30.26 -11.04
N LEU A 41 -17.54 30.99 -9.94
CA LEU A 41 -17.30 30.42 -8.60
C LEU A 41 -18.49 29.61 -8.09
N ALA A 42 -19.72 30.06 -8.38
CA ALA A 42 -20.93 29.30 -8.03
C ALA A 42 -21.00 27.97 -8.79
N ILE A 43 -20.67 27.97 -10.09
CA ILE A 43 -20.56 26.73 -10.91
C ILE A 43 -19.49 25.81 -10.35
N LEU A 44 -18.31 26.34 -10.07
CA LEU A 44 -17.19 25.55 -9.54
C LEU A 44 -17.47 25.01 -8.13
N GLY A 45 -18.19 25.74 -7.29
CA GLY A 45 -18.61 25.29 -5.96
C GLY A 45 -19.58 24.12 -6.00
N GLN A 46 -20.38 23.99 -7.07
CA GLN A 46 -21.34 22.90 -7.24
C GLN A 46 -20.78 21.71 -8.01
N ARG A 47 -19.95 21.95 -9.02
CA ARG A 47 -19.52 20.96 -10.02
C ARG A 47 -18.02 21.08 -10.35
N GLY A 48 -17.20 21.58 -9.41
CA GLY A 48 -15.78 21.86 -9.66
C GLY A 48 -14.98 20.65 -10.17
N ASP A 49 -15.30 19.46 -9.71
CA ASP A 49 -14.62 18.21 -10.10
C ASP A 49 -14.90 17.78 -11.55
N GLU A 50 -15.92 18.34 -12.20
CA GLU A 50 -16.24 18.03 -13.60
C GLU A 50 -15.38 18.82 -14.58
N PHE A 51 -14.72 19.88 -14.12
CA PHE A 51 -13.91 20.75 -14.95
C PHE A 51 -12.42 20.41 -14.93
N ALA A 52 -11.79 20.47 -16.11
CA ALA A 52 -10.35 20.34 -16.28
C ALA A 52 -9.63 21.68 -16.42
N ALA A 53 -10.28 22.64 -17.07
CA ALA A 53 -9.69 23.94 -17.36
C ALA A 53 -10.67 25.09 -17.15
N LEU A 54 -10.13 26.23 -16.76
CA LEU A 54 -10.81 27.51 -16.69
C LEU A 54 -10.09 28.48 -17.61
N ILE A 55 -10.88 29.19 -18.46
CA ILE A 55 -10.42 30.33 -19.23
C ILE A 55 -11.22 31.53 -18.77
N THR A 56 -10.58 32.59 -18.40
CA THR A 56 -11.26 33.82 -17.99
C THR A 56 -10.77 35.04 -18.78
N ASP A 57 -11.68 35.90 -19.11
CA ASP A 57 -11.30 37.26 -19.55
C ASP A 57 -10.58 37.97 -18.40
N TYR A 58 -9.61 38.80 -18.76
CA TYR A 58 -8.91 39.67 -17.82
C TYR A 58 -9.83 40.77 -17.30
N ARG A 59 -10.53 41.50 -18.19
CA ARG A 59 -11.42 42.61 -17.84
C ARG A 59 -12.85 42.16 -17.76
N MET A 60 -13.36 42.08 -16.55
CA MET A 60 -14.78 41.88 -16.30
C MET A 60 -15.27 42.92 -15.29
N PRO A 61 -16.54 43.34 -15.37
CA PRO A 61 -17.17 44.21 -14.37
C PRO A 61 -17.06 43.57 -12.97
N GLU A 62 -16.93 44.41 -11.94
CA GLU A 62 -16.92 44.06 -10.52
C GLU A 62 -15.67 43.25 -10.04
N GLN A 63 -15.26 42.24 -10.75
CA GLN A 63 -14.11 41.44 -10.38
C GLN A 63 -13.28 41.05 -11.60
N ASP A 64 -11.98 41.42 -11.61
CA ASP A 64 -11.07 41.08 -12.69
C ASP A 64 -10.73 39.58 -12.73
N GLY A 65 -10.39 39.09 -13.92
CA GLY A 65 -10.03 37.66 -14.12
C GLY A 65 -8.85 37.19 -13.26
N MET A 66 -7.94 38.10 -12.88
CA MET A 66 -6.81 37.76 -12.02
C MET A 66 -7.23 37.43 -10.58
N LYS A 67 -8.29 38.10 -10.08
CA LYS A 67 -8.83 37.75 -8.77
C LYS A 67 -9.51 36.40 -8.81
N LEU A 68 -10.29 36.11 -9.86
CA LEU A 68 -10.91 34.82 -10.10
C LEU A 68 -9.81 33.71 -10.15
N LEU A 69 -8.76 33.90 -10.95
CA LEU A 69 -7.68 32.94 -11.08
C LEU A 69 -6.96 32.68 -9.76
N ARG A 70 -6.75 33.70 -8.92
CA ARG A 70 -6.17 33.54 -7.57
C ARG A 70 -7.06 32.71 -6.64
N GLN A 71 -8.36 32.92 -6.70
CA GLN A 71 -9.32 32.17 -5.89
C GLN A 71 -9.41 30.74 -6.37
N VAL A 72 -9.52 30.49 -7.66
CA VAL A 72 -9.52 29.13 -8.24
C VAL A 72 -8.21 28.39 -7.95
N GLN A 73 -7.06 29.08 -7.98
CA GLN A 73 -5.79 28.47 -7.60
C GLN A 73 -5.77 27.98 -6.16
N ARG A 74 -6.43 28.68 -5.25
CA ARG A 74 -6.50 28.30 -3.83
C ARG A 74 -7.50 27.16 -3.58
N ASP A 75 -8.69 27.28 -4.17
CA ASP A 75 -9.85 26.46 -3.83
C ASP A 75 -10.01 25.25 -4.78
N HIS A 76 -9.55 25.37 -6.06
CA HIS A 76 -9.65 24.38 -7.13
C HIS A 76 -8.29 24.17 -7.82
N ARG A 77 -7.28 23.72 -7.05
CA ARG A 77 -5.89 23.59 -7.52
C ARG A 77 -5.71 22.66 -8.71
N HIS A 78 -6.63 21.74 -8.90
CA HIS A 78 -6.61 20.77 -10.00
C HIS A 78 -6.91 21.39 -11.36
N LEU A 79 -7.61 22.53 -11.40
CA LEU A 79 -7.99 23.20 -12.65
C LEU A 79 -6.76 23.83 -13.32
N VAL A 80 -6.60 23.56 -14.60
CA VAL A 80 -5.68 24.29 -15.45
C VAL A 80 -6.26 25.64 -15.82
N ARG A 81 -5.51 26.70 -15.64
CA ARG A 81 -5.98 28.07 -15.77
C ARG A 81 -5.37 28.75 -17.00
N LEU A 82 -6.20 29.37 -17.80
CA LEU A 82 -5.82 30.19 -18.96
C LEU A 82 -6.44 31.60 -18.79
N LEU A 83 -5.78 32.59 -19.35
CA LEU A 83 -6.22 33.98 -19.31
C LEU A 83 -6.42 34.50 -20.74
N ALA A 84 -7.59 35.08 -21.03
CA ALA A 84 -7.84 35.81 -22.26
C ALA A 84 -7.67 37.32 -22.00
N THR A 85 -6.95 38.01 -22.87
CA THR A 85 -6.66 39.44 -22.67
C THR A 85 -6.45 40.17 -24.00
N ALA A 86 -6.76 41.48 -24.03
CA ALA A 86 -6.41 42.33 -25.14
C ALA A 86 -4.92 42.68 -25.15
N TYR A 87 -4.37 43.01 -26.30
CA TYR A 87 -2.93 43.30 -26.52
C TYR A 87 -2.33 44.33 -25.54
N ALA A 88 -3.11 45.33 -25.14
CA ALA A 88 -2.65 46.44 -24.28
C ALA A 88 -2.33 46.02 -22.82
N GLU A 89 -2.61 44.78 -22.42
CA GLU A 89 -2.48 44.29 -21.06
C GLU A 89 -1.44 43.18 -20.91
N LYS A 90 -0.61 43.02 -21.94
CA LYS A 90 0.36 41.95 -22.07
C LYS A 90 1.36 41.86 -20.91
N ASP A 91 1.82 43.00 -20.40
CA ASP A 91 2.81 43.02 -19.30
C ASP A 91 2.26 42.47 -17.98
N VAL A 92 0.98 42.76 -17.69
CA VAL A 92 0.30 42.22 -16.49
C VAL A 92 0.04 40.71 -16.64
N ALA A 93 -0.32 40.32 -17.84
CA ALA A 93 -0.56 38.91 -18.17
C ALA A 93 0.75 38.08 -18.10
N ILE A 94 1.87 38.61 -18.57
CA ILE A 94 3.19 37.97 -18.46
C ILE A 94 3.60 37.76 -16.99
N ALA A 95 3.29 38.76 -16.13
CA ALA A 95 3.54 38.61 -14.69
C ALA A 95 2.70 37.47 -14.08
N ALA A 96 1.50 37.22 -14.57
CA ALA A 96 0.64 36.11 -14.12
C ALA A 96 1.19 34.73 -14.51
N VAL A 97 1.74 34.59 -15.71
CA VAL A 97 2.43 33.35 -16.15
C VAL A 97 3.67 33.11 -15.31
N ASN A 98 4.51 34.14 -15.14
CA ASN A 98 5.75 34.04 -14.37
C ASN A 98 5.54 33.69 -12.89
N GLN A 99 4.36 33.98 -12.35
CA GLN A 99 3.96 33.57 -11.00
C GLN A 99 3.36 32.16 -10.96
N GLY A 100 3.38 31.41 -12.07
CA GLY A 100 2.84 30.02 -12.17
C GLY A 100 1.32 29.95 -12.01
N ARG A 101 0.59 31.03 -12.22
CA ARG A 101 -0.86 31.09 -12.00
C ARG A 101 -1.68 30.64 -13.20
N VAL A 102 -1.16 30.79 -14.42
CA VAL A 102 -1.82 30.40 -15.67
C VAL A 102 -0.88 29.59 -16.55
N LEU A 103 -1.46 28.65 -17.31
CA LEU A 103 -0.72 27.85 -18.28
C LEU A 103 -0.34 28.70 -19.50
N ARG A 104 -1.29 29.43 -20.03
CA ARG A 104 -1.13 30.21 -21.26
C ARG A 104 -2.02 31.47 -21.24
N ILE A 105 -1.56 32.50 -21.93
CA ILE A 105 -2.34 33.70 -22.23
C ILE A 105 -2.84 33.56 -23.66
N LEU A 106 -4.12 33.88 -23.87
CA LEU A 106 -4.76 33.93 -25.16
C LEU A 106 -5.04 35.40 -25.49
N GLU A 107 -4.58 35.87 -26.64
CA GLU A 107 -4.81 37.22 -27.10
C GLU A 107 -6.19 37.34 -27.76
N LYS A 108 -6.94 38.38 -27.41
CA LYS A 108 -8.23 38.72 -28.06
C LYS A 108 -8.01 39.58 -29.31
N PRO A 109 -8.72 39.31 -30.42
CA PRO A 109 -9.81 38.35 -30.56
C PRO A 109 -9.28 36.90 -30.57
N LEU A 110 -10.00 35.97 -29.88
CA LEU A 110 -9.63 34.58 -29.82
C LEU A 110 -9.71 33.96 -31.23
N GLU A 111 -8.59 33.44 -31.70
CA GLU A 111 -8.50 32.71 -32.96
C GLU A 111 -8.76 31.22 -32.76
N ASP A 112 -9.39 30.57 -33.74
CA ASP A 112 -9.84 29.18 -33.61
C ASP A 112 -8.67 28.21 -33.33
N GLU A 113 -7.68 28.13 -34.20
CA GLU A 113 -6.61 27.14 -34.10
C GLU A 113 -5.67 27.35 -32.90
N PRO A 114 -5.17 28.58 -32.59
CA PRO A 114 -4.34 28.83 -31.40
C PRO A 114 -5.10 28.56 -30.09
N THR A 115 -6.40 28.88 -30.03
CA THR A 115 -7.22 28.59 -28.86
C THR A 115 -7.44 27.10 -28.70
N ARG A 116 -7.72 26.38 -29.78
CA ARG A 116 -7.90 24.92 -29.80
C ARG A 116 -6.65 24.18 -29.33
N GLU A 117 -5.47 24.63 -29.79
CA GLU A 117 -4.19 24.08 -29.33
C GLU A 117 -3.99 24.30 -27.82
N ALA A 118 -4.27 25.48 -27.32
CA ALA A 118 -4.16 25.79 -25.89
C ALA A 118 -5.14 24.96 -25.03
N LEU A 119 -6.34 24.71 -25.53
CA LEU A 119 -7.32 23.84 -24.86
C LEU A 119 -6.84 22.39 -24.81
N ARG A 120 -6.28 21.87 -25.91
CA ARG A 120 -5.71 20.52 -25.95
C ARG A 120 -4.53 20.39 -24.99
N GLU A 121 -3.65 21.40 -24.96
CA GLU A 121 -2.52 21.46 -24.03
C GLU A 121 -3.01 21.47 -22.56
N ALA A 122 -4.03 22.27 -22.25
CA ALA A 122 -4.60 22.35 -20.91
C ALA A 122 -5.21 20.99 -20.46
N LEU A 123 -5.95 20.33 -21.33
CA LEU A 123 -6.51 19.01 -21.04
C LEU A 123 -5.43 17.92 -20.90
N ALA A 124 -4.37 17.97 -21.72
CA ALA A 124 -3.24 17.05 -21.61
C ALA A 124 -2.51 17.23 -20.27
N LEU A 125 -2.28 18.49 -19.86
CA LEU A 125 -1.67 18.81 -18.57
C LEU A 125 -2.55 18.34 -17.39
N TYR A 126 -3.87 18.61 -17.45
CA TYR A 126 -4.81 18.13 -16.44
C TYR A 126 -4.75 16.62 -16.27
N ARG A 127 -4.82 15.86 -17.39
CA ARG A 127 -4.75 14.39 -17.38
C ARG A 127 -3.43 13.88 -16.78
N SER A 128 -2.31 14.49 -17.15
CA SER A 128 -1.01 14.14 -16.60
C SER A 128 -0.96 14.37 -15.09
N GLN A 129 -1.43 15.52 -14.62
CA GLN A 129 -1.47 15.84 -13.19
C GLN A 129 -2.47 14.96 -12.41
N ALA A 130 -3.60 14.60 -13.03
CA ALA A 130 -4.58 13.70 -12.44
C ALA A 130 -4.01 12.28 -12.26
N LEU A 131 -3.31 11.78 -13.28
CA LEU A 131 -2.62 10.49 -13.21
C LEU A 131 -1.55 10.48 -12.12
N GLU A 132 -0.72 11.53 -12.05
CA GLU A 132 0.32 11.65 -11.03
C GLU A 132 -0.28 11.69 -9.61
N ARG A 133 -1.38 12.45 -9.40
CA ARG A 133 -2.09 12.47 -8.12
C ARG A 133 -2.64 11.10 -7.76
N ALA A 134 -3.31 10.41 -8.68
CA ALA A 134 -3.84 9.07 -8.44
C ALA A 134 -2.74 8.06 -8.08
N LEU A 135 -1.58 8.13 -8.75
CA LEU A 135 -0.42 7.30 -8.43
C LEU A 135 0.14 7.60 -7.04
N ASN A 136 0.25 8.87 -6.67
CA ASN A 136 0.75 9.30 -5.37
C ASN A 136 -0.22 8.93 -4.23
N GLU A 137 -1.51 9.09 -4.44
CA GLU A 137 -2.56 8.66 -3.50
C GLU A 137 -2.57 7.14 -3.32
N GLY A 138 -2.45 6.40 -4.42
CA GLY A 138 -2.31 4.94 -4.38
C GLY A 138 -1.09 4.49 -3.59
N ARG A 139 0.07 5.13 -3.82
CA ARG A 139 1.30 4.87 -3.05
C ARG A 139 1.13 5.20 -1.56
N ALA A 140 0.55 6.35 -1.24
CA ALA A 140 0.32 6.77 0.14
C ALA A 140 -0.67 5.83 0.86
N SER A 141 -1.71 5.36 0.18
CA SER A 141 -2.65 4.39 0.73
C SER A 141 -1.99 3.05 1.01
N ALA A 142 -1.21 2.51 0.06
CA ALA A 142 -0.48 1.27 0.23
C ALA A 142 0.52 1.35 1.40
N LEU A 143 1.21 2.49 1.55
CA LEU A 143 2.15 2.71 2.65
C LEU A 143 1.43 2.75 4.00
N ARG A 144 0.31 3.48 4.12
CA ARG A 144 -0.48 3.55 5.38
C ARG A 144 -0.95 2.17 5.82
N GLU A 145 -1.38 1.37 4.89
CA GLU A 145 -1.86 0.02 5.20
C GLU A 145 -0.72 -0.91 5.63
N THR A 146 0.43 -0.84 4.94
CA THR A 146 1.62 -1.61 5.33
C THR A 146 2.10 -1.21 6.73
N LEU A 147 2.08 0.10 7.05
CA LEU A 147 2.40 0.61 8.39
C LEU A 147 1.39 0.12 9.44
N GLY A 148 0.10 0.10 9.13
CA GLY A 148 -0.94 -0.42 10.01
C GLY A 148 -0.75 -1.91 10.31
N PHE A 149 -0.44 -2.71 9.29
CA PHE A 149 -0.10 -4.11 9.43
C PHE A 149 1.15 -4.31 10.30
N LEU A 150 2.24 -3.57 10.02
CA LEU A 150 3.48 -3.66 10.78
C LEU A 150 3.27 -3.30 12.26
N ALA A 151 2.55 -2.22 12.54
CA ALA A 151 2.23 -1.81 13.91
C ALA A 151 1.50 -2.92 14.67
N HIS A 152 0.56 -3.60 14.01
CA HIS A 152 -0.15 -4.74 14.59
C HIS A 152 0.78 -5.94 14.84
N GLU A 153 1.62 -6.32 13.86
CA GLU A 153 2.55 -7.43 13.99
C GLU A 153 3.65 -7.18 15.04
N LEU A 154 3.99 -5.93 15.32
CA LEU A 154 4.92 -5.55 16.39
C LEU A 154 4.24 -5.53 17.78
N ASN A 155 3.01 -5.08 17.88
CA ASN A 155 2.33 -4.96 19.17
C ASN A 155 2.15 -6.31 19.88
N THR A 156 1.89 -7.37 19.13
CA THR A 156 1.70 -8.72 19.68
C THR A 156 2.98 -9.25 20.38
N PRO A 157 4.14 -9.34 19.73
CA PRO A 157 5.37 -9.79 20.39
C PRO A 157 5.84 -8.83 21.49
N LEU A 158 5.66 -7.52 21.33
CA LEU A 158 6.00 -6.54 22.38
C LEU A 158 5.12 -6.72 23.64
N ALA A 159 3.84 -7.05 23.49
CA ALA A 159 2.99 -7.39 24.63
C ALA A 159 3.49 -8.65 25.35
N THR A 160 3.98 -9.64 24.61
CA THR A 160 4.60 -10.85 25.19
C THR A 160 5.88 -10.51 25.94
N VAL A 161 6.78 -9.69 25.34
CA VAL A 161 8.00 -9.21 26.02
C VAL A 161 7.66 -8.52 27.34
N ARG A 162 6.70 -7.58 27.30
CA ARG A 162 6.24 -6.88 28.49
C ARG A 162 5.68 -7.83 29.55
N GLY A 163 4.87 -8.81 29.15
CA GLY A 163 4.33 -9.83 30.05
C GLY A 163 5.44 -10.65 30.72
N CYS A 164 6.40 -11.15 29.95
CA CYS A 164 7.55 -11.90 30.48
C CYS A 164 8.36 -11.06 31.48
N VAL A 165 8.70 -9.83 31.12
CA VAL A 165 9.44 -8.91 32.01
C VAL A 165 8.65 -8.62 33.27
N SER A 166 7.34 -8.40 33.18
CA SER A 166 6.47 -8.18 34.34
C SER A 166 6.43 -9.42 35.25
N THR A 167 6.39 -10.62 34.68
CA THR A 167 6.44 -11.88 35.46
C THR A 167 7.75 -11.96 36.23
N VAL A 168 8.89 -11.71 35.59
CA VAL A 168 10.20 -11.73 36.27
C VAL A 168 10.25 -10.67 37.37
N ALA A 169 9.83 -9.44 37.09
CA ALA A 169 9.81 -8.35 38.08
C ALA A 169 8.92 -8.66 39.31
N ALA A 170 7.77 -9.28 39.11
CA ALA A 170 6.87 -9.65 40.20
C ALA A 170 7.42 -10.77 41.11
N ARG A 171 8.41 -11.53 40.65
CA ARG A 171 9.06 -12.61 41.36
C ARG A 171 10.28 -12.12 42.15
N TYR A 172 10.70 -10.88 41.98
CA TYR A 172 11.82 -10.29 42.76
C TYR A 172 11.47 -10.22 44.23
N ARG A 173 12.45 -10.63 45.07
CA ARG A 173 12.40 -10.48 46.53
C ARG A 173 13.59 -9.63 46.98
N PRO A 174 13.35 -8.58 47.74
CA PRO A 174 14.45 -7.77 48.31
C PRO A 174 15.32 -8.61 49.27
N ALA A 175 16.59 -8.27 49.34
CA ALA A 175 17.52 -8.88 50.31
C ALA A 175 17.01 -8.66 51.73
N GLY A 176 17.08 -9.71 52.54
CA GLY A 176 16.75 -9.64 53.97
C GLY A 176 17.93 -9.11 54.83
N PRO A 177 17.66 -8.85 56.14
CA PRO A 177 18.73 -8.48 57.04
C PRO A 177 19.79 -9.58 57.12
N GLY A 178 21.04 -9.24 56.72
CA GLY A 178 22.16 -10.19 56.67
C GLY A 178 22.47 -10.88 55.35
N ASP A 179 21.64 -10.60 54.32
CA ASP A 179 21.94 -11.06 52.95
C ASP A 179 23.03 -10.19 52.32
N ASP A 180 23.77 -10.76 51.34
CA ASP A 180 24.68 -9.99 50.51
C ASP A 180 23.89 -8.99 49.67
N PRO A 181 24.16 -7.68 49.72
CA PRO A 181 23.44 -6.66 48.96
C PRO A 181 23.62 -6.79 47.44
N HIS A 182 24.59 -7.59 46.98
CA HIS A 182 24.83 -7.85 45.57
C HIS A 182 24.05 -9.07 45.03
N LEU A 183 23.34 -9.82 45.90
CA LEU A 183 22.51 -10.94 45.51
C LEU A 183 21.06 -10.52 45.36
N ALA A 184 20.49 -10.77 44.16
CA ALA A 184 19.06 -10.68 43.90
C ALA A 184 18.42 -12.05 44.08
N ARG A 185 17.29 -12.11 44.81
CA ARG A 185 16.51 -13.33 44.98
C ARG A 185 15.25 -13.25 44.14
N PHE A 186 14.92 -14.35 43.52
CA PHE A 186 13.67 -14.50 42.76
C PHE A 186 13.00 -15.81 43.18
N GLU A 187 11.68 -15.78 43.35
CA GLU A 187 10.89 -16.97 43.65
C GLU A 187 10.28 -17.52 42.36
N GLU A 188 10.49 -18.77 42.07
CA GLU A 188 9.88 -19.49 40.96
C GLU A 188 8.76 -20.40 41.48
N ASN A 189 7.65 -20.52 40.72
CA ASN A 189 6.63 -21.53 41.00
C ASN A 189 7.09 -22.90 40.53
N GLU A 190 7.81 -22.93 39.38
CA GLU A 190 8.41 -24.11 38.80
C GLU A 190 9.86 -23.80 38.44
N PRO A 191 10.79 -24.78 38.68
CA PRO A 191 12.20 -24.57 38.38
C PRO A 191 12.44 -24.20 36.90
N GLY A 192 13.13 -23.09 36.68
CA GLY A 192 13.44 -22.57 35.35
C GLY A 192 12.37 -21.72 34.69
N GLU A 193 11.27 -21.43 35.39
CA GLU A 193 10.18 -20.56 34.87
C GLU A 193 10.70 -19.17 34.44
N LEU A 194 11.56 -18.57 35.24
CA LEU A 194 12.08 -17.22 34.97
C LEU A 194 13.06 -17.20 33.81
N ILE A 195 13.93 -18.19 33.71
CA ILE A 195 14.85 -18.33 32.58
C ILE A 195 14.08 -18.55 31.28
N ALA A 196 13.06 -19.38 31.29
CA ALA A 196 12.20 -19.61 30.14
C ALA A 196 11.45 -18.32 29.75
N ALA A 197 10.98 -17.51 30.71
CA ALA A 197 10.34 -16.21 30.44
C ALA A 197 11.33 -15.22 29.82
N LEU A 198 12.56 -15.12 30.31
CA LEU A 198 13.61 -14.24 29.76
C LEU A 198 13.98 -14.64 28.34
N GLN A 199 14.20 -15.94 28.10
CA GLN A 199 14.51 -16.47 26.75
C GLN A 199 13.35 -16.23 25.76
N ARG A 200 12.10 -16.33 26.22
CA ARG A 200 10.93 -16.02 25.40
C ARG A 200 10.89 -14.53 25.07
N ALA A 201 11.16 -13.66 26.05
CA ALA A 201 11.22 -12.22 25.82
C ALA A 201 12.32 -11.86 24.82
N GLU A 202 13.51 -12.45 24.94
CA GLU A 202 14.63 -12.21 24.04
C GLU A 202 14.30 -12.62 22.60
N ARG A 203 13.78 -13.83 22.38
CA ARG A 203 13.35 -14.29 21.03
C ARG A 203 12.30 -13.38 20.43
N ARG A 204 11.35 -12.89 21.24
CA ARG A 204 10.32 -11.95 20.76
C ARG A 204 10.87 -10.57 20.40
N ALA A 205 11.85 -10.09 21.18
CA ALA A 205 12.53 -8.83 20.87
C ALA A 205 13.35 -8.93 19.57
N GLN A 206 14.09 -10.02 19.36
CA GLN A 206 14.85 -10.28 18.14
C GLN A 206 13.91 -10.35 16.92
N TYR A 207 12.76 -10.99 17.06
CA TYR A 207 11.74 -11.03 16.00
C TYR A 207 11.20 -9.63 15.68
N CYS A 208 10.95 -8.77 16.69
CA CYS A 208 10.56 -7.38 16.44
C CYS A 208 11.64 -6.62 15.66
N GLN A 209 12.92 -6.81 16.01
CA GLN A 209 14.03 -6.17 15.31
C GLN A 209 14.12 -6.64 13.85
N SER A 210 13.95 -7.92 13.58
CA SER A 210 13.90 -8.49 12.22
C SER A 210 12.76 -7.86 11.41
N LEU A 211 11.54 -7.76 11.97
CA LEU A 211 10.40 -7.12 11.30
C LEU A 211 10.69 -5.65 10.95
N VAL A 212 11.25 -4.87 11.89
CA VAL A 212 11.58 -3.46 11.67
C VAL A 212 12.66 -3.31 10.60
N SER A 213 13.73 -4.13 10.67
CA SER A 213 14.82 -4.10 9.70
C SER A 213 14.33 -4.43 8.29
N THR A 214 13.50 -5.46 8.18
CA THR A 214 12.83 -5.86 6.94
C THR A 214 12.01 -4.72 6.35
N PHE A 215 11.24 -4.02 7.19
CA PHE A 215 10.42 -2.89 6.74
C PHE A 215 11.27 -1.69 6.31
N LEU A 216 12.32 -1.34 7.07
CA LEU A 216 13.20 -0.22 6.73
C LEU A 216 13.96 -0.47 5.43
N GLN A 217 14.42 -1.69 5.20
CA GLN A 217 15.02 -2.09 3.94
C GLN A 217 14.00 -1.95 2.80
N SER A 218 12.78 -2.44 3.03
CA SER A 218 11.67 -2.30 2.10
C SER A 218 11.36 -0.83 1.75
N ALA A 219 11.43 0.08 2.69
CA ALA A 219 11.21 1.51 2.44
C ALA A 219 12.36 2.16 1.65
N ARG A 220 13.61 1.75 1.90
CA ARG A 220 14.79 2.24 1.18
C ARG A 220 14.81 1.79 -0.29
N ASP A 221 14.47 0.53 -0.56
CA ASP A 221 14.46 -0.05 -1.91
C ASP A 221 13.28 0.46 -2.77
N ALA A 222 12.36 1.24 -2.17
CA ALA A 222 11.31 1.94 -2.92
C ALA A 222 11.83 3.12 -3.74
N TYR A 223 13.08 3.57 -3.52
CA TYR A 223 13.73 4.61 -4.34
C TYR A 223 14.27 4.03 -5.66
N PRO A 224 14.09 4.74 -6.79
CA PRO A 224 14.60 4.31 -8.08
C PRO A 224 16.13 4.21 -8.06
N GLY A 225 16.67 3.01 -8.30
CA GLY A 225 18.13 2.81 -8.44
C GLY A 225 18.73 1.65 -7.65
N ALA A 226 18.02 1.08 -6.68
CA ALA A 226 18.49 -0.12 -6.00
C ALA A 226 18.30 -1.35 -6.91
N ALA A 227 19.37 -2.10 -7.18
CA ALA A 227 19.27 -3.35 -7.90
C ALA A 227 18.42 -4.35 -7.07
N PRO A 228 17.41 -5.01 -7.65
CA PRO A 228 16.59 -5.97 -6.92
C PRO A 228 17.48 -7.12 -6.42
N GLN A 229 17.53 -7.31 -5.10
CA GLN A 229 18.17 -8.49 -4.52
C GLN A 229 17.31 -9.70 -4.84
N THR A 230 17.80 -10.58 -5.70
CA THR A 230 17.16 -11.86 -5.98
C THR A 230 17.46 -12.85 -4.88
N VAL A 231 16.44 -13.40 -4.24
CA VAL A 231 16.56 -14.44 -3.22
C VAL A 231 15.96 -15.74 -3.73
N SER A 232 16.54 -16.89 -3.36
CA SER A 232 15.94 -18.18 -3.68
C SER A 232 14.84 -18.56 -2.68
N ALA A 233 13.88 -19.38 -3.13
CA ALA A 233 12.83 -19.87 -2.27
C ALA A 233 13.40 -20.69 -1.09
N SER A 234 14.43 -21.50 -1.33
CA SER A 234 15.11 -22.29 -0.30
C SER A 234 15.72 -21.41 0.79
N SER A 235 16.44 -20.34 0.40
CA SER A 235 17.06 -19.43 1.36
C SER A 235 16.02 -18.63 2.17
N LEU A 236 14.89 -18.28 1.56
CA LEU A 236 13.82 -17.60 2.26
C LEU A 236 13.11 -18.49 3.27
N VAL A 237 12.88 -19.77 2.92
CA VAL A 237 12.32 -20.77 3.84
C VAL A 237 13.32 -21.09 4.97
N ALA A 238 14.62 -21.17 4.69
CA ALA A 238 15.63 -21.36 5.73
C ALA A 238 15.64 -20.20 6.73
N ALA A 239 15.67 -18.96 6.24
CA ALA A 239 15.59 -17.75 7.09
C ALA A 239 14.34 -17.75 7.96
N LEU A 240 13.18 -18.15 7.41
CA LEU A 240 11.95 -18.30 8.19
C LEU A 240 12.11 -19.26 9.36
N LEU A 241 12.75 -20.41 9.15
CA LEU A 241 12.93 -21.42 10.19
C LEU A 241 13.91 -20.99 11.29
N ASP A 242 14.89 -20.18 10.93
CA ASP A 242 15.92 -19.69 11.85
C ASP A 242 15.43 -18.49 12.66
N GLU A 243 14.69 -17.58 12.05
CA GLU A 243 14.32 -16.30 12.65
C GLU A 243 12.91 -16.29 13.27
N PHE A 244 11.99 -17.19 12.83
CA PHE A 244 10.62 -17.22 13.34
C PHE A 244 10.60 -17.66 14.81
N PRO A 245 9.95 -16.92 15.73
CA PRO A 245 10.00 -17.17 17.16
C PRO A 245 9.02 -18.26 17.58
N PHE A 246 9.33 -19.51 17.22
CA PHE A 246 8.57 -20.67 17.68
C PHE A 246 8.58 -20.76 19.21
N GLU A 247 7.48 -21.19 19.80
CA GLU A 247 7.34 -21.43 21.23
C GLU A 247 7.44 -22.94 21.52
N ASP A 248 8.02 -23.28 22.65
CA ASP A 248 8.11 -24.65 23.16
C ASP A 248 8.51 -25.69 22.08
N ARG A 249 7.59 -26.61 21.74
CA ARG A 249 7.79 -27.66 20.73
C ARG A 249 7.27 -27.29 19.34
N GLU A 250 6.79 -26.06 19.12
CA GLU A 250 6.18 -25.68 17.84
C GLU A 250 7.11 -25.87 16.64
N ARG A 251 8.43 -25.65 16.84
CA ARG A 251 9.43 -25.88 15.78
C ARG A 251 9.45 -27.34 15.30
N GLN A 252 9.13 -28.30 16.17
CA GLN A 252 9.09 -29.73 15.85
C GLN A 252 7.87 -30.10 14.97
N TRP A 253 6.84 -29.25 14.93
CA TRP A 253 5.66 -29.45 14.09
C TRP A 253 5.94 -29.11 12.62
N VAL A 254 7.03 -28.40 12.34
CA VAL A 254 7.31 -27.83 11.02
C VAL A 254 8.33 -28.68 10.28
N ALA A 255 7.89 -29.26 9.17
CA ALA A 255 8.73 -29.95 8.19
C ALA A 255 8.81 -29.11 6.89
N THR A 256 9.98 -29.10 6.26
CA THR A 256 10.18 -28.37 5.00
C THR A 256 10.70 -29.30 3.92
N ARG A 257 10.28 -29.03 2.67
CA ARG A 257 10.74 -29.73 1.48
C ARG A 257 10.86 -28.79 0.31
N VAL A 258 12.05 -28.65 -0.24
CA VAL A 258 12.29 -27.95 -1.50
C VAL A 258 12.58 -28.96 -2.59
N THR A 259 11.71 -29.08 -3.59
CA THR A 259 11.84 -30.06 -4.68
C THR A 259 12.68 -29.51 -5.83
N ARG A 260 12.47 -28.27 -6.22
CA ARG A 260 13.24 -27.57 -7.24
C ARG A 260 13.30 -26.10 -6.86
N ASP A 261 14.47 -25.60 -6.51
CA ASP A 261 14.63 -24.22 -6.06
C ASP A 261 14.46 -23.22 -7.22
N PHE A 262 14.01 -22.01 -6.89
CA PHE A 262 13.78 -20.95 -7.85
C PHE A 262 14.02 -19.59 -7.23
N ARG A 263 14.32 -18.60 -8.08
CA ARG A 263 14.46 -17.20 -7.68
C ARG A 263 13.08 -16.55 -7.57
N LEU A 264 12.84 -15.94 -6.43
CA LEU A 264 11.59 -15.27 -6.14
C LEU A 264 11.53 -13.91 -6.88
N PRO A 265 10.44 -13.61 -7.57
CA PRO A 265 10.20 -12.27 -8.10
C PRO A 265 9.77 -11.34 -6.96
N GLY A 266 10.16 -10.08 -7.05
CA GLY A 266 9.72 -9.05 -6.11
C GLY A 266 10.65 -8.88 -4.92
N ARG A 267 10.11 -8.29 -3.86
CA ARG A 267 10.91 -7.84 -2.70
C ARG A 267 11.02 -8.94 -1.66
N ARG A 268 12.26 -9.38 -1.40
CA ARG A 268 12.59 -10.39 -0.40
C ARG A 268 11.85 -10.16 0.92
N ASP A 269 11.90 -8.92 1.40
CA ASP A 269 11.40 -8.56 2.73
C ASP A 269 9.89 -8.72 2.87
N LEU A 270 9.14 -8.29 1.86
CA LEU A 270 7.68 -8.43 1.85
C LEU A 270 7.27 -9.91 1.73
N LEU A 271 7.99 -10.69 0.92
CA LEU A 271 7.76 -12.12 0.80
C LEU A 271 8.08 -12.86 2.11
N TYR A 272 9.14 -12.44 2.81
CA TYR A 272 9.46 -12.97 4.14
C TYR A 272 8.31 -12.72 5.14
N LEU A 273 7.75 -11.50 5.17
CA LEU A 273 6.58 -11.18 6.00
C LEU A 273 5.34 -12.01 5.64
N VAL A 274 5.14 -12.31 4.36
CA VAL A 274 4.08 -13.23 3.92
C VAL A 274 4.29 -14.62 4.54
N LEU A 275 5.51 -15.18 4.45
CA LEU A 275 5.82 -16.49 5.02
C LEU A 275 5.66 -16.49 6.55
N CYS A 276 6.12 -15.44 7.25
CA CYS A 276 5.90 -15.28 8.70
C CYS A 276 4.41 -15.27 9.06
N THR A 277 3.61 -14.51 8.29
CA THR A 277 2.16 -14.39 8.52
C THR A 277 1.46 -15.75 8.35
N LEU A 278 1.78 -16.49 7.28
CA LEU A 278 1.22 -17.81 7.03
C LEU A 278 1.65 -18.83 8.08
N THR A 279 2.93 -18.83 8.47
CA THR A 279 3.45 -19.68 9.54
C THR A 279 2.74 -19.41 10.85
N LYS A 280 2.61 -18.13 11.25
CA LYS A 280 1.87 -17.72 12.46
C LYS A 280 0.44 -18.24 12.44
N ASN A 281 -0.27 -18.08 11.32
CA ASN A 281 -1.65 -18.53 11.17
C ASN A 281 -1.78 -20.06 11.34
N ALA A 282 -0.89 -20.82 10.69
CA ALA A 282 -0.86 -22.28 10.80
C ALA A 282 -0.52 -22.75 12.23
N ILE A 283 0.54 -22.24 12.83
CA ILE A 283 0.94 -22.59 14.22
C ILE A 283 -0.20 -22.32 15.20
N LEU A 284 -0.84 -21.15 15.09
CA LEU A 284 -1.99 -20.82 15.94
C LEU A 284 -3.20 -21.74 15.71
N ALA A 285 -3.41 -22.24 14.49
CA ALA A 285 -4.47 -23.20 14.21
C ALA A 285 -4.15 -24.59 14.76
N LEU A 286 -2.87 -24.93 14.83
CA LEU A 286 -2.39 -26.22 15.30
C LEU A 286 -2.37 -26.37 16.84
N ARG A 287 -2.41 -25.25 17.58
CA ARG A 287 -2.48 -25.30 19.04
C ARG A 287 -3.74 -26.04 19.51
N GLY A 288 -3.56 -27.10 20.26
CA GLY A 288 -4.66 -27.97 20.70
C GLY A 288 -5.04 -29.08 19.71
N THR A 289 -4.41 -29.15 18.53
CA THR A 289 -4.62 -30.24 17.58
C THR A 289 -3.82 -31.49 18.00
N PRO A 290 -4.41 -32.70 17.99
CA PRO A 290 -3.65 -33.94 18.20
C PRO A 290 -2.61 -34.14 17.08
N ALA A 291 -1.36 -34.44 17.44
CA ALA A 291 -0.23 -34.65 16.52
C ALA A 291 -0.11 -33.51 15.49
N PRO A 292 0.13 -32.24 15.92
CA PRO A 292 0.16 -31.09 15.06
C PRO A 292 1.29 -31.19 14.01
N SER A 293 0.97 -30.82 12.76
CA SER A 293 1.91 -30.89 11.64
C SER A 293 1.70 -29.73 10.67
N LEU A 294 2.78 -29.03 10.34
CA LEU A 294 2.86 -28.04 9.28
C LEU A 294 3.94 -28.43 8.30
N ARG A 295 3.58 -28.59 7.03
CA ARG A 295 4.55 -28.80 5.95
C ARG A 295 4.66 -27.54 5.12
N ILE A 296 5.89 -27.07 4.94
CA ILE A 296 6.23 -25.96 4.03
C ILE A 296 6.99 -26.54 2.86
N GLU A 297 6.35 -26.55 1.70
CA GLU A 297 6.89 -27.13 0.49
C GLU A 297 7.15 -26.04 -0.53
N ALA A 298 8.27 -26.09 -1.25
CA ALA A 298 8.58 -25.16 -2.34
C ALA A 298 9.06 -25.92 -3.58
N GLY A 299 8.70 -25.41 -4.74
CA GLY A 299 9.10 -26.01 -5.99
C GLY A 299 8.85 -25.10 -7.20
N CYS A 300 9.37 -25.53 -8.34
CA CYS A 300 9.18 -24.87 -9.61
C CYS A 300 8.75 -25.90 -10.65
N ASP A 301 7.56 -25.70 -11.23
CA ASP A 301 6.99 -26.55 -12.26
C ASP A 301 7.01 -25.82 -13.62
N THR A 302 6.84 -26.55 -14.70
CA THR A 302 6.68 -25.97 -16.03
C THR A 302 5.22 -26.05 -16.46
N VAL A 303 4.56 -24.88 -16.58
CA VAL A 303 3.16 -24.79 -17.02
C VAL A 303 3.14 -24.00 -18.32
N HIS A 304 2.56 -24.56 -19.39
CA HIS A 304 2.51 -23.97 -20.74
C HIS A 304 3.90 -23.48 -21.23
N ALA A 305 4.93 -24.31 -21.03
CA ALA A 305 6.33 -24.02 -21.40
C ALA A 305 6.97 -22.82 -20.63
N GLN A 306 6.32 -22.35 -19.58
CA GLN A 306 6.87 -21.29 -18.70
C GLN A 306 7.14 -21.81 -17.29
N PRO A 307 8.26 -21.44 -16.65
CA PRO A 307 8.53 -21.83 -15.27
C PRO A 307 7.55 -21.10 -14.34
N ARG A 308 6.93 -21.86 -13.44
CA ARG A 308 6.02 -21.39 -12.40
C ARG A 308 6.53 -21.84 -11.05
N GLY A 309 6.93 -20.89 -10.21
CA GLY A 309 7.33 -21.14 -8.84
C GLY A 309 6.13 -21.26 -7.92
N TRP A 310 6.24 -22.07 -6.87
CA TRP A 310 5.21 -22.17 -5.84
C TRP A 310 5.81 -22.45 -4.46
N ILE A 311 5.13 -21.92 -3.42
CA ILE A 311 5.40 -22.25 -2.00
C ILE A 311 4.06 -22.62 -1.37
N ARG A 312 3.99 -23.77 -0.72
CA ARG A 312 2.76 -24.33 -0.16
C ARG A 312 2.93 -24.57 1.33
N PHE A 313 1.94 -24.12 2.10
CA PHE A 313 1.79 -24.38 3.53
C PHE A 313 0.64 -25.35 3.72
N VAL A 314 0.88 -26.48 4.33
CA VAL A 314 -0.14 -27.52 4.57
C VAL A 314 -0.16 -27.84 6.06
N ASP A 315 -1.24 -27.49 6.74
CA ASP A 315 -1.47 -27.82 8.13
C ASP A 315 -2.59 -28.86 8.30
N ASN A 316 -2.56 -29.62 9.37
CA ASN A 316 -3.60 -30.56 9.79
C ASN A 316 -4.48 -29.98 10.92
N GLY A 317 -4.67 -28.69 10.96
CA GLY A 317 -5.50 -27.99 11.93
C GLY A 317 -7.01 -28.24 11.76
N PRO A 318 -7.85 -27.49 12.47
CA PRO A 318 -9.30 -27.68 12.46
C PRO A 318 -9.96 -27.30 11.12
N GLY A 319 -9.23 -26.69 10.21
CA GLY A 319 -9.76 -26.19 8.95
C GLY A 319 -10.60 -24.92 9.10
N ILE A 320 -11.13 -24.44 7.98
CA ILE A 320 -11.88 -23.18 7.87
C ILE A 320 -13.25 -23.45 7.26
N PRO A 321 -14.35 -22.98 7.87
CA PRO A 321 -15.69 -23.07 7.30
C PRO A 321 -15.80 -22.35 5.94
N ALA A 322 -16.64 -22.87 5.04
CA ALA A 322 -16.76 -22.38 3.68
C ALA A 322 -17.24 -20.91 3.58
N ASP A 323 -18.13 -20.49 4.49
CA ASP A 323 -18.64 -19.12 4.60
C ASP A 323 -17.52 -18.13 4.98
N VAL A 324 -16.62 -18.53 5.88
CA VAL A 324 -15.44 -17.75 6.25
C VAL A 324 -14.41 -17.75 5.10
N LEU A 325 -14.16 -18.91 4.50
CA LEU A 325 -13.17 -19.08 3.43
C LEU A 325 -13.45 -18.15 2.24
N SER A 326 -14.71 -17.99 1.85
CA SER A 326 -15.11 -17.14 0.72
C SER A 326 -14.81 -15.64 0.92
N ARG A 327 -14.57 -15.20 2.17
CA ARG A 327 -14.36 -13.80 2.56
C ARG A 327 -12.90 -13.49 2.91
N LEU A 328 -12.10 -14.51 3.23
CA LEU A 328 -10.76 -14.35 3.84
C LEU A 328 -9.76 -13.48 3.09
N THR A 329 -9.86 -13.38 1.77
CA THR A 329 -8.95 -12.56 0.95
C THR A 329 -9.59 -11.26 0.45
N ARG A 330 -10.88 -11.07 0.68
CA ARG A 330 -11.65 -9.91 0.19
C ARG A 330 -11.98 -8.91 1.29
N GLU A 331 -12.12 -9.40 2.51
CA GLU A 331 -12.54 -8.61 3.66
C GLU A 331 -11.63 -8.93 4.86
N PRO A 332 -11.46 -8.01 5.81
CA PRO A 332 -10.78 -8.28 7.06
C PRO A 332 -11.63 -9.22 7.92
N VAL A 333 -11.44 -10.52 7.74
CA VAL A 333 -12.16 -11.56 8.50
C VAL A 333 -11.22 -12.18 9.52
N THR A 334 -11.66 -12.23 10.78
CA THR A 334 -10.97 -12.98 11.83
C THR A 334 -11.95 -13.89 12.56
N THR A 335 -11.58 -15.14 12.71
CA THR A 335 -12.25 -16.09 13.62
C THR A 335 -11.76 -15.96 15.06
N ARG A 336 -10.81 -15.05 15.31
CA ARG A 336 -10.08 -14.90 16.58
C ARG A 336 -10.11 -13.47 17.12
N ALA A 337 -11.23 -12.77 16.98
CA ALA A 337 -11.39 -11.40 17.51
C ALA A 337 -11.09 -11.31 19.02
N ALA A 338 -11.46 -12.34 19.78
CA ALA A 338 -11.21 -12.40 21.23
C ALA A 338 -9.72 -12.52 21.61
N SER A 339 -8.86 -12.98 20.70
CA SER A 339 -7.40 -13.12 20.91
C SER A 339 -6.56 -12.06 20.15
N GLY A 340 -7.20 -10.95 19.73
CA GLY A 340 -6.53 -9.82 19.09
C GLY A 340 -6.28 -9.97 17.58
N GLY A 341 -6.89 -10.95 16.92
CA GLY A 341 -6.84 -11.08 15.47
C GLY A 341 -7.75 -10.05 14.80
N ASN A 342 -7.27 -9.26 13.85
CA ASN A 342 -8.06 -8.26 13.10
C ASN A 342 -8.26 -8.61 11.62
N GLY A 343 -7.89 -9.82 11.20
CA GLY A 343 -8.17 -10.33 9.85
C GLY A 343 -7.33 -9.71 8.71
N MET A 344 -6.43 -8.77 8.98
CA MET A 344 -5.64 -8.07 7.95
C MET A 344 -4.49 -8.90 7.35
N GLY A 345 -4.06 -9.97 8.02
CA GLY A 345 -2.86 -10.73 7.61
C GLY A 345 -2.94 -11.35 6.21
N LEU A 346 -4.06 -12.01 5.89
CA LEU A 346 -4.25 -12.63 4.57
C LEU A 346 -4.48 -11.60 3.46
N MET A 347 -5.12 -10.48 3.74
CA MET A 347 -5.24 -9.36 2.80
C MET A 347 -3.87 -8.76 2.48
N PHE A 348 -3.02 -8.59 3.48
CA PHE A 348 -1.62 -8.19 3.27
C PHE A 348 -0.89 -9.19 2.38
N CYS A 349 -0.98 -10.50 2.67
CA CYS A 349 -0.37 -11.55 1.84
C CYS A 349 -0.85 -11.48 0.40
N GLN A 350 -2.15 -11.31 0.15
CA GLN A 350 -2.72 -11.20 -1.19
C GLN A 350 -2.14 -10.02 -1.97
N ARG A 351 -2.03 -8.84 -1.34
CA ARG A 351 -1.48 -7.65 -2.00
C ARG A 351 0.00 -7.78 -2.33
N VAL A 352 0.78 -8.33 -1.40
CA VAL A 352 2.21 -8.59 -1.66
C VAL A 352 2.36 -9.55 -2.83
N MET A 353 1.57 -10.62 -2.86
CA MET A 353 1.61 -11.58 -3.96
C MET A 353 1.20 -10.95 -5.29
N GLN A 354 0.14 -10.14 -5.33
CA GLN A 354 -0.26 -9.40 -6.53
C GLN A 354 0.84 -8.43 -7.01
N ALA A 355 1.47 -7.70 -6.09
CA ALA A 355 2.58 -6.81 -6.42
C ALA A 355 3.82 -7.57 -6.96
N ALA A 356 4.04 -8.80 -6.50
CA ALA A 356 5.08 -9.70 -7.01
C ALA A 356 4.69 -10.41 -8.33
N GLY A 357 3.49 -10.14 -8.87
CA GLY A 357 2.99 -10.80 -10.09
C GLY A 357 2.60 -12.26 -9.89
N GLY A 358 2.23 -12.60 -8.66
CA GLY A 358 1.79 -13.93 -8.25
C GLY A 358 0.35 -13.94 -7.69
N SER A 359 -0.06 -15.07 -7.13
CA SER A 359 -1.36 -15.24 -6.50
C SER A 359 -1.29 -16.08 -5.23
N ILE A 360 -2.32 -15.98 -4.40
CA ILE A 360 -2.52 -16.82 -3.20
C ILE A 360 -3.82 -17.60 -3.36
N ARG A 361 -3.76 -18.90 -3.12
CA ARG A 361 -4.90 -19.81 -3.11
C ARG A 361 -5.00 -20.48 -1.76
N ILE A 362 -6.22 -20.59 -1.23
CA ILE A 362 -6.48 -21.22 0.07
C ILE A 362 -7.52 -22.31 -0.14
N GLU A 363 -7.18 -23.52 0.28
CA GLU A 363 -8.08 -24.69 0.27
C GLU A 363 -8.20 -25.19 1.70
N SER A 364 -9.41 -25.31 2.20
CA SER A 364 -9.67 -25.76 3.55
C SER A 364 -11.09 -26.31 3.68
N ALA A 365 -11.24 -27.31 4.56
CA ALA A 365 -12.54 -27.76 4.99
C ALA A 365 -12.48 -28.13 6.50
N PRO A 366 -13.58 -28.01 7.25
CA PRO A 366 -13.62 -28.34 8.65
C PRO A 366 -13.11 -29.79 8.92
N GLY A 367 -12.14 -29.91 9.83
CA GLY A 367 -11.56 -31.20 10.22
C GLY A 367 -10.46 -31.76 9.29
N THR A 368 -10.16 -31.11 8.15
CA THR A 368 -9.16 -31.59 7.18
C THR A 368 -7.87 -30.79 7.16
N GLY A 369 -7.80 -29.68 7.90
CA GLY A 369 -6.69 -28.75 7.87
C GLY A 369 -6.83 -27.68 6.79
N THR A 370 -5.73 -26.94 6.56
CA THR A 370 -5.68 -25.85 5.57
C THR A 370 -4.46 -25.99 4.67
N THR A 371 -4.66 -25.73 3.39
CA THR A 371 -3.58 -25.59 2.41
C THR A 371 -3.58 -24.17 1.88
N VAL A 372 -2.47 -23.45 2.02
CA VAL A 372 -2.25 -22.15 1.43
C VAL A 372 -1.13 -22.26 0.41
N GLU A 373 -1.43 -21.95 -0.85
CA GLU A 373 -0.46 -21.99 -1.94
C GLU A 373 -0.19 -20.57 -2.47
N LEU A 374 1.08 -20.20 -2.50
CA LEU A 374 1.60 -19.00 -3.14
C LEU A 374 2.15 -19.41 -4.50
N THR A 375 1.70 -18.77 -5.57
CA THR A 375 2.20 -19.04 -6.93
C THR A 375 2.84 -17.81 -7.53
N PHE A 376 3.88 -18.01 -8.34
CA PHE A 376 4.67 -16.96 -8.97
C PHE A 376 4.75 -17.26 -10.47
N ASP A 377 4.01 -16.49 -11.26
CA ASP A 377 3.85 -16.71 -12.70
C ASP A 377 4.78 -15.83 -13.56
N ARG A 378 5.48 -14.84 -12.95
CA ARG A 378 6.36 -13.90 -13.65
C ARG A 378 7.78 -13.98 -13.13
N ALA A 379 8.76 -13.91 -14.05
CA ALA A 379 10.19 -13.79 -13.76
C ALA A 379 10.79 -14.87 -12.84
N VAL A 380 10.21 -16.07 -12.85
CA VAL A 380 10.74 -17.21 -12.10
C VAL A 380 11.91 -17.81 -12.88
N GLN A 381 13.11 -17.79 -12.29
CA GLN A 381 14.28 -18.45 -12.83
C GLN A 381 14.60 -19.65 -11.92
N PRO A 382 14.59 -20.89 -12.46
CA PRO A 382 15.08 -22.04 -11.71
C PRO A 382 16.53 -21.81 -11.29
N VAL A 383 16.87 -22.20 -10.06
CA VAL A 383 18.26 -22.23 -9.61
C VAL A 383 18.85 -23.55 -10.10
N GLU A 384 19.82 -23.49 -10.98
CA GLU A 384 20.58 -24.69 -11.40
C GLU A 384 21.32 -25.23 -10.17
N THR A 385 20.97 -26.42 -9.73
CA THR A 385 21.75 -27.13 -8.73
C THR A 385 23.04 -27.54 -9.42
N PRO A 386 24.24 -27.18 -8.93
CA PRO A 386 25.47 -27.74 -9.48
C PRO A 386 25.41 -29.25 -9.39
N ALA A 387 25.57 -29.90 -10.54
CA ALA A 387 25.66 -31.37 -10.61
C ALA A 387 26.81 -31.80 -9.69
N GLY A 388 26.47 -32.48 -8.59
CA GLY A 388 27.40 -33.09 -7.67
C GLY A 388 28.09 -34.33 -8.26
#